data_2a134fa7e6d4a09f2c44771f85277d8c
#
_entry.id   2a134fa7e6d4a09f2c44771f85277d8c
#
_cell.length_a   1.000
_cell.length_b   1.000
_cell.length_c   1.000
_cell.angle_alpha   90.00
_cell.angle_beta   90.00
_cell.angle_gamma   90.00
#
_symmetry.space_group_name_H-M   'P 1'
#
loop_
_entity.id
_entity.type
_entity.pdbx_description
1 polymer ?
#
loop_
_entity_poly.entity_id
_entity_poly.type
_entity_poly.pdbx_seq_one_letter_code
_entity_poly.pdbx_strand_id
1 'polypeptide(L)'
;MANKINAAELELQEQLVVLNRVSKTVKGGRIARFAAIMVVGDGNGHVGFGLGKAAEVPDAIRKGIEDAKKNLITVSLNGSTIPHEVIGEYGAGKVLLKPAAPGTGIIAGGTVRIILDLAGVKNIRAKCLRSSNPTNVVKATFEGLKALKTAEEIAELRGISVENVKA
;
A
#
# COMPACT_ATOMS: atom_id res chain seq x y z
N MET A 1 -4.63 18.17 10.04
CA MET A 1 -3.41 18.26 9.19
C MET A 1 -2.73 16.92 9.27
N ALA A 2 -2.52 16.21 8.14
CA ALA A 2 -1.82 14.92 8.18
C ALA A 2 -0.37 15.16 8.61
N ASN A 3 0.05 14.54 9.71
CA ASN A 3 1.45 14.53 10.14
C ASN A 3 2.28 13.91 9.00
N LYS A 4 3.12 14.70 8.35
CA LYS A 4 4.07 14.19 7.37
C LYS A 4 5.12 13.36 8.13
N ILE A 5 5.11 12.06 7.87
CA ILE A 5 6.10 11.13 8.42
C ILE A 5 7.47 11.50 7.83
N ASN A 6 8.49 11.66 8.68
CA ASN A 6 9.83 11.98 8.23
C ASN A 6 10.54 10.71 7.75
N ALA A 7 10.58 10.52 6.43
CA ALA A 7 11.18 9.35 5.79
C ALA A 7 12.69 9.16 6.10
N ALA A 8 13.39 10.23 6.57
CA ALA A 8 14.82 10.17 6.87
C ALA A 8 15.14 9.45 8.21
N GLU A 9 14.15 9.31 9.09
CA GLU A 9 14.29 8.69 10.41
C GLU A 9 13.93 7.19 10.40
N LEU A 10 13.45 6.66 9.26
CA LEU A 10 12.98 5.30 9.12
C LEU A 10 13.93 4.46 8.25
N GLU A 11 14.21 3.23 8.68
CA GLU A 11 14.89 2.22 7.86
C GLU A 11 13.90 1.63 6.85
N LEU A 12 13.80 2.28 5.68
CA LEU A 12 12.85 1.90 4.65
C LEU A 12 13.43 0.83 3.72
N GLN A 13 12.75 -0.30 3.63
CA GLN A 13 12.95 -1.30 2.57
C GLN A 13 12.21 -0.87 1.31
N GLU A 14 12.81 -1.11 0.15
CA GLU A 14 12.29 -0.69 -1.14
C GLU A 14 12.02 -1.91 -2.02
N GLN A 15 10.83 -1.99 -2.62
CA GLN A 15 10.47 -3.11 -3.50
C GLN A 15 9.78 -2.64 -4.77
N LEU A 16 10.20 -3.19 -5.90
CA LEU A 16 9.58 -2.97 -7.20
C LEU A 16 8.35 -3.87 -7.35
N VAL A 17 7.20 -3.27 -7.60
CA VAL A 17 5.93 -3.99 -7.85
C VAL A 17 5.79 -4.35 -9.33
N VAL A 18 5.99 -3.37 -10.21
CA VAL A 18 5.90 -3.58 -11.65
C VAL A 18 6.75 -2.55 -12.41
N LEU A 19 7.37 -3.01 -13.49
CA LEU A 19 8.08 -2.19 -14.46
C LEU A 19 7.46 -2.41 -15.83
N ASN A 20 6.97 -1.33 -16.43
CA ASN A 20 6.39 -1.37 -17.78
C ASN A 20 7.14 -0.45 -18.73
N ARG A 21 7.39 -0.93 -19.94
CA ARG A 21 7.82 -0.07 -21.05
C ARG A 21 6.60 0.60 -21.66
N VAL A 22 6.55 1.92 -21.61
CA VAL A 22 5.48 2.75 -22.17
C VAL A 22 5.99 3.57 -23.33
N SER A 23 5.14 3.92 -24.28
CA SER A 23 5.54 4.74 -25.43
C SER A 23 4.54 5.87 -25.67
N LYS A 24 5.08 7.02 -26.08
CA LYS A 24 4.31 8.16 -26.58
C LYS A 24 4.54 8.28 -28.07
N THR A 25 3.47 8.27 -28.86
CA THR A 25 3.55 8.52 -30.30
C THR A 25 3.60 10.02 -30.56
N VAL A 26 4.58 10.46 -31.34
CA VAL A 26 4.82 11.84 -31.76
C VAL A 26 4.94 11.90 -33.29
N LYS A 27 4.94 13.10 -33.91
CA LYS A 27 5.06 13.28 -35.37
C LYS A 27 6.27 12.57 -36.00
N GLY A 28 7.39 12.44 -35.26
CA GLY A 28 8.63 11.79 -35.73
C GLY A 28 8.78 10.31 -35.32
N GLY A 29 7.75 9.67 -34.73
CA GLY A 29 7.82 8.26 -34.30
C GLY A 29 7.33 8.01 -32.90
N ARG A 30 7.92 7.01 -32.21
CA ARG A 30 7.55 6.60 -30.84
C ARG A 30 8.71 6.85 -29.88
N ILE A 31 8.43 7.61 -28.83
CA ILE A 31 9.39 7.80 -27.74
C ILE A 31 9.06 6.78 -26.65
N ALA A 32 9.97 5.81 -26.45
CA ALA A 32 9.83 4.80 -25.39
C ALA A 32 10.33 5.36 -24.05
N ARG A 33 9.64 5.02 -22.96
CA ARG A 33 10.01 5.30 -21.58
C ARG A 33 9.68 4.10 -20.69
N PHE A 34 10.21 4.12 -19.49
CA PHE A 34 9.89 3.12 -18.46
C PHE A 34 9.05 3.76 -17.35
N ALA A 35 8.04 3.00 -16.89
CA ALA A 35 7.22 3.36 -15.76
C ALA A 35 7.38 2.27 -14.69
N ALA A 36 7.89 2.65 -13.52
CA ALA A 36 8.07 1.78 -12.36
C ALA A 36 7.08 2.14 -11.26
N ILE A 37 6.43 1.15 -10.66
CA ILE A 37 5.67 1.30 -9.41
C ILE A 37 6.54 0.75 -8.29
N MET A 38 6.90 1.63 -7.35
CA MET A 38 7.71 1.30 -6.18
C MET A 38 6.85 1.35 -4.93
N VAL A 39 7.15 0.46 -4.00
CA VAL A 39 6.60 0.49 -2.64
C VAL A 39 7.77 0.55 -1.68
N VAL A 40 7.65 1.35 -0.64
CA VAL A 40 8.63 1.47 0.44
C VAL A 40 7.92 1.24 1.77
N GLY A 41 8.59 0.64 2.75
CA GLY A 41 8.04 0.43 4.08
C GLY A 41 9.11 0.04 5.09
N ASP A 42 8.81 0.20 6.36
CA ASP A 42 9.71 -0.09 7.49
C ASP A 42 9.42 -1.43 8.18
N GLY A 43 8.37 -2.15 7.75
CA GLY A 43 7.90 -3.37 8.42
C GLY A 43 7.25 -3.14 9.78
N ASN A 44 7.01 -1.89 10.17
CA ASN A 44 6.48 -1.49 11.48
C ASN A 44 5.22 -0.59 11.39
N GLY A 45 4.46 -0.72 10.31
CA GLY A 45 3.23 0.02 10.11
C GLY A 45 3.35 1.25 9.21
N HIS A 46 4.53 1.57 8.67
CA HIS A 46 4.66 2.65 7.71
C HIS A 46 4.91 2.07 6.32
N VAL A 47 4.11 2.50 5.36
CA VAL A 47 4.24 2.07 3.97
C VAL A 47 3.87 3.21 3.03
N GLY A 48 4.57 3.30 1.89
CA GLY A 48 4.31 4.30 0.87
C GLY A 48 4.44 3.71 -0.52
N PHE A 49 3.78 4.31 -1.50
CA PHE A 49 3.96 3.93 -2.90
C PHE A 49 4.24 5.16 -3.76
N GLY A 50 4.97 4.94 -4.84
CA GLY A 50 5.29 5.98 -5.80
C GLY A 50 5.37 5.45 -7.23
N LEU A 51 5.14 6.35 -8.18
CA LEU A 51 5.21 6.09 -9.60
C LEU A 51 6.34 6.91 -10.24
N GLY A 52 7.40 6.22 -10.66
CA GLY A 52 8.49 6.82 -11.40
C GLY A 52 8.38 6.60 -12.90
N LYS A 53 8.68 7.62 -13.71
CA LYS A 53 8.78 7.52 -15.17
C LYS A 53 10.06 8.18 -15.66
N ALA A 54 10.85 7.46 -16.44
CA ALA A 54 12.09 7.98 -17.04
C ALA A 54 12.41 7.30 -18.38
N ALA A 55 13.45 7.79 -19.06
CA ALA A 55 13.96 7.17 -20.28
C ALA A 55 14.68 5.84 -19.97
N GLU A 56 15.33 5.78 -18.80
CA GLU A 56 16.08 4.61 -18.32
C GLU A 56 15.42 3.97 -17.13
N VAL A 57 15.63 2.66 -16.93
CA VAL A 57 15.06 1.89 -15.83
C VAL A 57 15.55 2.36 -14.47
N PRO A 58 16.87 2.56 -14.22
CA PRO A 58 17.37 3.00 -12.92
C PRO A 58 16.77 4.35 -12.48
N ASP A 59 16.65 5.28 -13.41
CA ASP A 59 16.06 6.58 -13.15
C ASP A 59 14.56 6.51 -12.84
N ALA A 60 13.84 5.60 -13.51
CA ALA A 60 12.41 5.38 -13.22
C ALA A 60 12.22 4.82 -11.81
N ILE A 61 13.08 3.89 -11.40
CA ILE A 61 13.08 3.31 -10.04
C ILE A 61 13.39 4.39 -9.00
N ARG A 62 14.49 5.14 -9.17
CA ARG A 62 14.88 6.21 -8.23
C ARG A 62 13.78 7.24 -8.04
N LYS A 63 13.16 7.72 -9.13
CA LYS A 63 12.01 8.64 -9.05
C LYS A 63 10.80 8.02 -8.36
N GLY A 64 10.55 6.73 -8.58
CA GLY A 64 9.48 6.00 -7.90
C GLY A 64 9.70 5.91 -6.39
N ILE A 65 10.93 5.67 -5.95
CA ILE A 65 11.31 5.63 -4.54
C ILE A 65 11.14 7.01 -3.89
N GLU A 66 11.63 8.07 -4.53
CA GLU A 66 11.48 9.44 -4.03
C GLU A 66 10.00 9.84 -3.90
N ASP A 67 9.16 9.45 -4.86
CA ASP A 67 7.73 9.70 -4.81
C ASP A 67 7.05 8.86 -3.69
N ALA A 68 7.44 7.60 -3.53
CA ALA A 68 6.95 6.73 -2.47
C ALA A 68 7.29 7.25 -1.06
N LYS A 69 8.50 7.76 -0.86
CA LYS A 69 8.93 8.38 0.41
C LYS A 69 8.12 9.64 0.79
N LYS A 70 7.57 10.34 -0.19
CA LYS A 70 6.69 11.51 0.05
C LYS A 70 5.26 11.11 0.43
N ASN A 71 4.84 9.91 0.05
CA ASN A 71 3.47 9.40 0.19
C ASN A 71 3.37 8.30 1.25
N LEU A 72 4.17 8.38 2.31
CA LEU A 72 4.10 7.44 3.43
C LEU A 72 2.79 7.60 4.19
N ILE A 73 2.19 6.48 4.56
CA ILE A 73 1.03 6.39 5.44
C ILE A 73 1.34 5.51 6.64
N THR A 74 0.66 5.77 7.76
CA THR A 74 0.66 4.86 8.92
C THR A 74 -0.54 3.92 8.79
N VAL A 75 -0.29 2.64 8.98
CA VAL A 75 -1.29 1.57 8.96
C VAL A 75 -1.61 1.16 10.39
N SER A 76 -2.88 1.18 10.76
CA SER A 76 -3.34 0.70 12.06
C SER A 76 -3.23 -0.83 12.11
N LEU A 77 -2.34 -1.35 12.93
CA LEU A 77 -2.12 -2.78 13.14
C LEU A 77 -2.71 -3.23 14.48
N ASN A 78 -3.18 -4.48 14.52
CA ASN A 78 -3.57 -5.16 15.75
C ASN A 78 -2.66 -6.39 15.94
N GLY A 79 -1.55 -6.22 16.64
CA GLY A 79 -0.53 -7.23 16.79
C GLY A 79 0.08 -7.63 15.44
N SER A 80 -0.22 -8.83 14.96
CA SER A 80 0.33 -9.37 13.69
C SER A 80 -0.61 -9.24 12.49
N THR A 81 -1.79 -8.63 12.67
CA THR A 81 -2.84 -8.52 11.65
C THR A 81 -3.48 -7.13 11.63
N ILE A 82 -4.49 -6.93 10.78
CA ILE A 82 -5.30 -5.71 10.72
C ILE A 82 -6.46 -5.75 11.73
N PRO A 83 -6.95 -4.60 12.22
CA PRO A 83 -8.00 -4.55 13.24
C PRO A 83 -9.33 -5.13 12.79
N HIS A 84 -9.74 -4.89 11.57
CA HIS A 84 -11.04 -5.32 11.03
C HIS A 84 -10.99 -5.55 9.52
N GLU A 85 -12.02 -6.18 8.99
CA GLU A 85 -12.21 -6.33 7.54
C GLU A 85 -12.45 -4.97 6.89
N VAL A 86 -11.83 -4.76 5.74
CA VAL A 86 -12.00 -3.55 4.95
C VAL A 86 -11.96 -3.85 3.45
N ILE A 87 -12.71 -3.07 2.70
CA ILE A 87 -12.66 -3.07 1.23
C ILE A 87 -12.11 -1.72 0.79
N GLY A 88 -10.95 -1.76 0.14
CA GLY A 88 -10.36 -0.59 -0.51
C GLY A 88 -10.80 -0.52 -1.97
N GLU A 89 -11.21 0.66 -2.42
CA GLU A 89 -11.62 0.91 -3.80
C GLU A 89 -10.87 2.08 -4.40
N TYR A 90 -10.40 1.92 -5.63
CA TYR A 90 -9.80 3.00 -6.42
C TYR A 90 -10.02 2.76 -7.91
N GLY A 91 -10.80 3.62 -8.55
CA GLY A 91 -11.19 3.44 -9.95
C GLY A 91 -11.84 2.07 -10.18
N ALA A 92 -11.26 1.26 -11.09
CA ALA A 92 -11.73 -0.10 -11.33
C ALA A 92 -11.14 -1.14 -10.36
N GLY A 93 -10.19 -0.77 -9.49
CA GLY A 93 -9.58 -1.65 -8.49
C GLY A 93 -10.47 -1.79 -7.27
N LYS A 94 -10.65 -3.03 -6.79
CA LYS A 94 -11.35 -3.35 -5.55
C LYS A 94 -10.62 -4.47 -4.85
N VAL A 95 -10.15 -4.22 -3.62
CA VAL A 95 -9.35 -5.16 -2.83
C VAL A 95 -10.01 -5.36 -1.48
N LEU A 96 -10.28 -6.61 -1.17
CA LEU A 96 -10.77 -7.04 0.14
C LEU A 96 -9.58 -7.43 1.02
N LEU A 97 -9.52 -6.89 2.23
CA LEU A 97 -8.54 -7.24 3.26
C LEU A 97 -9.30 -7.78 4.47
N LYS A 98 -8.95 -9.00 4.91
CA LYS A 98 -9.54 -9.67 6.09
C LYS A 98 -8.47 -10.03 7.10
N PRO A 99 -8.67 -9.76 8.38
CA PRO A 99 -7.76 -10.22 9.41
C PRO A 99 -7.69 -11.76 9.42
N ALA A 100 -6.56 -12.28 9.88
CA ALA A 100 -6.35 -13.73 9.98
C ALA A 100 -5.69 -14.10 11.30
N ALA A 101 -5.93 -15.33 11.74
CA ALA A 101 -5.30 -15.87 12.95
C ALA A 101 -3.77 -15.95 12.82
N PRO A 102 -3.03 -15.86 13.93
CA PRO A 102 -1.59 -16.06 13.94
C PRO A 102 -1.21 -17.41 13.31
N GLY A 103 -0.15 -17.41 12.50
CA GLY A 103 0.32 -18.61 11.78
C GLY A 103 -0.29 -18.78 10.38
N THR A 104 -1.27 -18.00 9.98
CA THR A 104 -1.85 -18.05 8.63
C THR A 104 -0.90 -17.53 7.55
N GLY A 105 -0.06 -16.55 7.89
CA GLY A 105 0.80 -15.86 6.94
C GLY A 105 0.04 -14.88 6.04
N ILE A 106 0.72 -14.35 5.03
CA ILE A 106 0.14 -13.40 4.06
C ILE A 106 -0.42 -14.18 2.88
N ILE A 107 -1.75 -14.29 2.80
CA ILE A 107 -2.45 -14.90 1.67
C ILE A 107 -3.02 -13.77 0.80
N ALA A 108 -2.25 -13.36 -0.21
CA ALA A 108 -2.58 -12.23 -1.06
C ALA A 108 -2.01 -12.38 -2.47
N GLY A 109 -2.57 -11.69 -3.44
CA GLY A 109 -1.99 -11.54 -4.78
C GLY A 109 -0.64 -10.80 -4.73
N GLY A 110 0.28 -11.06 -5.66
CA GLY A 110 1.67 -10.57 -5.62
C GLY A 110 1.80 -9.08 -5.31
N THR A 111 1.05 -8.23 -6.00
CA THR A 111 1.04 -6.78 -5.77
C THR A 111 0.63 -6.40 -4.35
N VAL A 112 -0.44 -7.01 -3.84
CA VAL A 112 -0.97 -6.73 -2.50
C VAL A 112 -0.04 -7.30 -1.44
N ARG A 113 0.54 -8.50 -1.68
CA ARG A 113 1.49 -9.15 -0.77
C ARG A 113 2.69 -8.26 -0.48
N ILE A 114 3.30 -7.66 -1.51
CA ILE A 114 4.44 -6.76 -1.37
C ILE A 114 4.11 -5.59 -0.42
N ILE A 115 2.93 -4.99 -0.59
CA ILE A 115 2.50 -3.85 0.23
C ILE A 115 2.31 -4.26 1.69
N LEU A 116 1.66 -5.40 1.92
CA LEU A 116 1.36 -5.89 3.26
C LEU A 116 2.62 -6.35 4.01
N ASP A 117 3.56 -6.96 3.30
CA ASP A 117 4.85 -7.38 3.83
C ASP A 117 5.67 -6.17 4.29
N LEU A 118 5.80 -5.16 3.42
CA LEU A 118 6.48 -3.90 3.75
C LEU A 118 5.76 -3.06 4.81
N ALA A 119 4.45 -3.24 4.97
CA ALA A 119 3.68 -2.63 6.07
C ALA A 119 3.85 -3.38 7.41
N GLY A 120 4.50 -4.55 7.43
CA GLY A 120 4.72 -5.35 8.64
C GLY A 120 3.54 -6.22 9.05
N VAL A 121 2.54 -6.40 8.18
CA VAL A 121 1.42 -7.32 8.44
C VAL A 121 1.90 -8.76 8.24
N LYS A 122 1.78 -9.60 9.27
CA LYS A 122 2.24 -11.00 9.22
C LYS A 122 1.13 -11.99 8.89
N ASN A 123 -0.13 -11.69 9.26
CA ASN A 123 -1.24 -12.60 9.11
C ASN A 123 -2.45 -11.89 8.52
N ILE A 124 -2.77 -12.19 7.26
CA ILE A 124 -3.86 -11.53 6.55
C ILE A 124 -4.33 -12.36 5.35
N ARG A 125 -5.60 -12.25 5.02
CA ARG A 125 -6.17 -12.76 3.77
C ARG A 125 -6.67 -11.60 2.92
N ALA A 126 -6.21 -11.54 1.69
CA ALA A 126 -6.60 -10.50 0.75
C ALA A 126 -7.02 -11.08 -0.61
N LYS A 127 -7.99 -10.42 -1.24
CA LYS A 127 -8.48 -10.80 -2.57
C LYS A 127 -8.79 -9.58 -3.41
N CYS A 128 -8.26 -9.55 -4.64
CA CYS A 128 -8.67 -8.60 -5.65
C CYS A 128 -10.01 -9.04 -6.25
N LEU A 129 -11.05 -8.20 -6.13
CA LEU A 129 -12.41 -8.54 -6.53
C LEU A 129 -12.76 -8.07 -7.95
N ARG A 130 -12.02 -7.11 -8.49
CA ARG A 130 -12.26 -6.52 -9.82
C ARG A 130 -10.97 -6.49 -10.65
N SER A 131 -10.53 -5.31 -11.07
CA SER A 131 -9.36 -5.13 -11.93
C SER A 131 -8.09 -5.72 -11.35
N SER A 132 -7.32 -6.41 -12.19
CA SER A 132 -5.97 -6.91 -11.87
C SER A 132 -4.85 -5.93 -12.27
N ASN A 133 -5.18 -4.72 -12.76
CA ASN A 133 -4.18 -3.71 -13.11
C ASN A 133 -3.38 -3.31 -11.85
N PRO A 134 -2.05 -3.53 -11.83
CA PRO A 134 -1.21 -3.28 -10.66
C PRO A 134 -1.36 -1.87 -10.10
N THR A 135 -1.45 -0.85 -10.95
CA THR A 135 -1.62 0.55 -10.51
C THR A 135 -2.90 0.75 -9.72
N ASN A 136 -4.03 0.19 -10.19
CA ASN A 136 -5.31 0.30 -9.51
C ASN A 136 -5.34 -0.54 -8.24
N VAL A 137 -4.74 -1.73 -8.27
CA VAL A 137 -4.65 -2.62 -7.10
C VAL A 137 -3.82 -1.98 -5.99
N VAL A 138 -2.64 -1.40 -6.31
CA VAL A 138 -1.82 -0.67 -5.32
C VAL A 138 -2.65 0.42 -4.66
N LYS A 139 -3.24 1.31 -5.45
CA LYS A 139 -4.03 2.44 -4.93
C LYS A 139 -5.23 1.98 -4.11
N ALA A 140 -5.98 0.98 -4.58
CA ALA A 140 -7.10 0.40 -3.84
C ALA A 140 -6.65 -0.21 -2.50
N THR A 141 -5.50 -0.89 -2.46
CA THR A 141 -4.94 -1.42 -1.22
C THR A 141 -4.59 -0.31 -0.24
N PHE A 142 -3.96 0.77 -0.71
CA PHE A 142 -3.64 1.93 0.12
C PHE A 142 -4.87 2.63 0.67
N GLU A 143 -5.94 2.79 -0.12
CA GLU A 143 -7.21 3.35 0.37
C GLU A 143 -7.85 2.44 1.43
N GLY A 144 -7.79 1.11 1.26
CA GLY A 144 -8.20 0.16 2.28
C GLY A 144 -7.38 0.29 3.58
N LEU A 145 -6.05 0.37 3.48
CA LEU A 145 -5.18 0.52 4.65
C LEU A 145 -5.38 1.84 5.39
N LYS A 146 -5.64 2.95 4.68
CA LYS A 146 -5.98 4.25 5.27
C LYS A 146 -7.33 4.26 6.00
N ALA A 147 -8.26 3.43 5.56
CA ALA A 147 -9.60 3.33 6.15
C ALA A 147 -9.62 2.50 7.44
N LEU A 148 -8.54 1.79 7.76
CA LEU A 148 -8.42 1.03 9.00
C LEU A 148 -8.43 1.97 10.21
N LYS A 149 -9.23 1.61 11.22
CA LYS A 149 -9.30 2.31 12.50
C LYS A 149 -9.03 1.34 13.63
N THR A 150 -8.33 1.84 14.65
CA THR A 150 -8.13 1.06 15.88
C THR A 150 -9.41 1.02 16.71
N ALA A 151 -9.52 0.03 17.62
CA ALA A 151 -10.64 -0.02 18.55
C ALA A 151 -10.69 1.22 19.46
N GLU A 152 -9.55 1.78 19.78
CA GLU A 152 -9.40 2.99 20.59
C GLU A 152 -9.97 4.21 19.88
N GLU A 153 -9.62 4.42 18.60
CA GLU A 153 -10.16 5.50 17.77
C GLU A 153 -11.68 5.39 17.60
N ILE A 154 -12.20 4.16 17.46
CA ILE A 154 -13.65 3.93 17.36
C ILE A 154 -14.34 4.21 18.68
N ALA A 155 -13.74 3.80 19.81
CA ALA A 155 -14.25 4.05 21.15
C ALA A 155 -14.36 5.55 21.43
N GLU A 156 -13.32 6.31 21.10
CA GLU A 156 -13.29 7.77 21.22
C GLU A 156 -14.38 8.43 20.36
N LEU A 157 -14.49 8.04 19.10
CA LEU A 157 -15.51 8.57 18.17
C LEU A 157 -16.95 8.28 18.63
N ARG A 158 -17.18 7.15 19.29
CA ARG A 158 -18.52 6.75 19.78
C ARG A 158 -18.79 7.16 21.22
N GLY A 159 -17.80 7.62 21.97
CA GLY A 159 -17.89 7.96 23.39
C GLY A 159 -18.19 6.75 24.28
N ILE A 160 -17.70 5.55 23.95
CA ILE A 160 -17.90 4.29 24.67
C ILE A 160 -16.55 3.71 25.10
N SER A 161 -16.56 2.74 26.04
CA SER A 161 -15.34 2.05 26.44
C SER A 161 -14.84 1.11 25.35
N VAL A 162 -13.51 0.91 25.29
CA VAL A 162 -12.84 0.02 24.31
C VAL A 162 -13.35 -1.42 24.42
N GLU A 163 -13.74 -1.86 25.62
CA GLU A 163 -14.29 -3.20 25.85
C GLU A 163 -15.60 -3.42 25.08
N ASN A 164 -16.47 -2.41 25.04
CA ASN A 164 -17.74 -2.45 24.31
C ASN A 164 -17.57 -2.38 22.78
N VAL A 165 -16.39 -2.00 22.27
CA VAL A 165 -16.09 -2.04 20.83
C VAL A 165 -15.64 -3.44 20.39
N LYS A 166 -15.04 -4.23 21.30
CA LYS A 166 -14.53 -5.58 21.02
C LYS A 166 -15.58 -6.68 21.24
N ALA A 167 -16.69 -6.36 21.85
CA ALA A 167 -17.85 -7.24 22.01
C ALA A 167 -18.74 -7.17 20.75
#